data_a54d5174b65222124cd49498bd5d292f
#
_entry.id   a54d5174b65222124cd49498bd5d292f
#
_cell.length_a   1.000
_cell.length_b   1.000
_cell.length_c   1.000
_cell.angle_alpha   90.00
_cell.angle_beta   90.00
_cell.angle_gamma   90.00
#
_symmetry.space_group_name_H-M   'P 1'
#
loop_
_entity.id
_entity.type
_entity.pdbx_description
1 polymer ?
#
loop_
_entity_poly.entity_id
_entity_poly.type
_entity_poly.pdbx_seq_one_letter_code
_entity_poly.pdbx_strand_id
1 'polypeptide(L)'
;MDPLAQLVDSSLRCADSTLDPRTEFAAGRLVRLRRGFYVPTSTWLDAAPHERFHAAVAAYARARPGAVFCGETAVFLHGLPVVKVPPFIDVAVPSTARLGTRPSTFAVRGGSEAGRRALNTPPPPVRRHRHDLTDVQDVGEFHTIPLITALTEILAAGRFARALTVADGMLRASTAESLLELPELVSEMGQIRHGSHRRRAELVASLARAGAESPGESVSRALMHLFGFPEPVLQREHRDGQGLVGRTDFAWDVAPDPVGEFDGWGKYFQQELTGGEDPREVMRREKRRENRLLALGHPVLRWNWADLERPEAFRARLIEGGLRPSSSRLLVERSRLLAEKSA
;
A
#
# COMPACT_ATOMS: atom_id res chain seq x y z
N MET A 1 4.01 -8.72 -17.62
CA MET A 1 3.40 -8.03 -18.79
C MET A 1 2.23 -7.21 -18.27
N ASP A 2 2.26 -5.88 -18.46
CA ASP A 2 1.28 -4.96 -17.86
C ASP A 2 -0.14 -5.20 -18.41
N PRO A 3 -1.13 -5.58 -17.57
CA PRO A 3 -2.51 -5.80 -17.99
C PRO A 3 -3.22 -4.51 -18.43
N LEU A 4 -2.74 -3.32 -18.01
CA LEU A 4 -3.26 -2.05 -18.47
C LEU A 4 -2.95 -1.84 -19.97
N ALA A 5 -1.72 -2.14 -20.39
CA ALA A 5 -1.30 -2.05 -21.79
C ALA A 5 -2.06 -3.03 -22.71
N GLN A 6 -2.63 -4.10 -22.13
CA GLN A 6 -3.40 -5.13 -22.85
C GLN A 6 -4.91 -5.06 -22.58
N LEU A 7 -5.39 -3.95 -22.02
CA LEU A 7 -6.81 -3.74 -21.81
C LEU A 7 -7.54 -3.55 -23.14
N VAL A 8 -8.32 -4.54 -23.53
CA VAL A 8 -9.09 -4.55 -24.79
C VAL A 8 -10.47 -3.94 -24.56
N ASP A 9 -10.80 -2.91 -25.32
CA ASP A 9 -12.17 -2.35 -25.42
C ASP A 9 -12.89 -2.99 -26.60
N SER A 10 -13.98 -3.69 -26.32
CA SER A 10 -14.79 -4.35 -27.38
C SER A 10 -15.60 -3.38 -28.24
N SER A 11 -15.68 -2.11 -27.87
CA SER A 11 -16.32 -1.07 -28.70
C SER A 11 -15.36 -0.54 -29.79
N LEU A 12 -14.06 -0.61 -29.53
CA LEU A 12 -13.02 -0.26 -30.46
C LEU A 12 -12.75 -1.50 -31.34
N ARG A 13 -13.34 -1.55 -32.52
CA ARG A 13 -12.93 -2.52 -33.54
C ARG A 13 -11.50 -2.16 -33.96
N CYS A 14 -10.53 -2.85 -33.41
CA CYS A 14 -9.17 -2.78 -33.91
C CYS A 14 -9.19 -3.32 -35.35
N ALA A 15 -8.90 -2.49 -36.33
CA ALA A 15 -8.95 -2.84 -37.74
C ALA A 15 -8.02 -4.01 -38.10
N ASP A 16 -7.04 -4.32 -37.22
CA ASP A 16 -6.05 -5.35 -37.42
C ASP A 16 -6.23 -6.64 -36.59
N SER A 17 -7.21 -6.70 -35.67
CA SER A 17 -7.42 -7.92 -34.88
C SER A 17 -8.54 -8.78 -35.48
N THR A 18 -8.18 -9.94 -36.03
CA THR A 18 -9.11 -10.93 -36.59
C THR A 18 -10.00 -11.65 -35.55
N LEU A 19 -9.84 -11.35 -34.25
CA LEU A 19 -10.48 -12.07 -33.17
C LEU A 19 -11.51 -11.18 -32.43
N ASP A 20 -12.76 -11.61 -32.40
CA ASP A 20 -13.81 -10.95 -31.62
C ASP A 20 -13.57 -11.19 -30.11
N PRO A 21 -13.42 -10.12 -29.29
CA PRO A 21 -13.22 -10.26 -27.85
C PRO A 21 -14.30 -11.08 -27.13
N ARG A 22 -15.53 -11.14 -27.67
CA ARG A 22 -16.61 -11.95 -27.08
C ARG A 22 -16.38 -13.43 -27.32
N THR A 23 -15.89 -13.81 -28.49
CA THR A 23 -15.52 -15.19 -28.83
C THR A 23 -14.33 -15.64 -27.98
N GLU A 24 -13.32 -14.80 -27.84
CA GLU A 24 -12.16 -15.07 -27.01
C GLU A 24 -12.52 -15.22 -25.51
N PHE A 25 -13.42 -14.37 -25.03
CA PHE A 25 -13.97 -14.47 -23.68
C PHE A 25 -14.79 -15.76 -23.49
N ALA A 26 -15.64 -16.13 -24.46
CA ALA A 26 -16.41 -17.39 -24.40
C ALA A 26 -15.48 -18.61 -24.36
N ALA A 27 -14.35 -18.55 -25.05
CA ALA A 27 -13.32 -19.57 -25.07
C ALA A 27 -12.41 -19.59 -23.82
N GLY A 28 -12.53 -18.61 -22.91
CA GLY A 28 -11.73 -18.52 -21.68
C GLY A 28 -10.33 -17.96 -21.87
N ARG A 29 -10.00 -17.43 -23.06
CA ARG A 29 -8.71 -16.80 -23.33
C ARG A 29 -8.63 -15.37 -22.80
N LEU A 30 -9.79 -14.74 -22.55
CA LEU A 30 -9.89 -13.42 -21.90
C LEU A 30 -10.63 -13.52 -20.57
N VAL A 31 -10.27 -12.68 -19.61
CA VAL A 31 -11.08 -12.34 -18.45
C VAL A 31 -11.78 -11.02 -18.71
N ARG A 32 -13.02 -10.87 -18.23
CA ARG A 32 -13.78 -9.62 -18.34
C ARG A 32 -13.72 -8.85 -17.04
N LEU A 33 -13.05 -7.70 -17.04
CA LEU A 33 -12.99 -6.82 -15.88
C LEU A 33 -14.31 -6.06 -15.70
N ARG A 34 -14.88 -5.60 -16.80
CA ARG A 34 -16.18 -4.93 -16.88
C ARG A 34 -16.86 -5.23 -18.22
N ARG A 35 -18.16 -4.91 -18.33
CA ARG A 35 -18.86 -5.03 -19.59
C ARG A 35 -18.12 -4.17 -20.65
N GLY A 36 -17.66 -4.82 -21.68
CA GLY A 36 -16.92 -4.20 -22.78
C GLY A 36 -15.40 -4.22 -22.62
N PHE A 37 -14.85 -4.50 -21.42
CA PHE A 37 -13.42 -4.40 -21.14
C PHE A 37 -12.84 -5.74 -20.71
N TYR A 38 -11.80 -6.17 -21.41
CA TYR A 38 -11.20 -7.50 -21.27
C TYR A 38 -9.68 -7.43 -21.20
N VAL A 39 -9.07 -8.44 -20.60
CA VAL A 39 -7.60 -8.65 -20.55
C VAL A 39 -7.31 -10.12 -20.83
N PRO A 40 -6.20 -10.47 -21.52
CA PRO A 40 -5.80 -11.87 -21.67
C PRO A 40 -5.69 -12.58 -20.32
N THR A 41 -6.22 -13.80 -20.24
CA THR A 41 -6.23 -14.57 -18.98
C THR A 41 -4.82 -14.82 -18.45
N SER A 42 -3.86 -15.11 -19.33
CA SER A 42 -2.43 -15.26 -18.95
C SER A 42 -1.87 -13.96 -18.35
N THR A 43 -2.04 -12.84 -19.04
CA THR A 43 -1.58 -11.52 -18.55
C THR A 43 -2.17 -11.18 -17.20
N TRP A 44 -3.48 -11.46 -16.99
CA TRP A 44 -4.13 -11.23 -15.70
C TRP A 44 -3.51 -12.07 -14.59
N LEU A 45 -3.18 -13.33 -14.85
CA LEU A 45 -2.59 -14.25 -13.88
C LEU A 45 -1.13 -13.90 -13.55
N ASP A 46 -0.36 -13.48 -14.56
CA ASP A 46 1.06 -13.14 -14.41
C ASP A 46 1.28 -11.76 -13.79
N ALA A 47 0.27 -10.89 -13.87
CA ALA A 47 0.34 -9.52 -13.35
C ALA A 47 0.46 -9.47 -11.83
N ALA A 48 1.23 -8.52 -11.32
CA ALA A 48 1.29 -8.20 -9.91
C ALA A 48 -0.06 -7.64 -9.39
N PRO A 49 -0.37 -7.78 -8.09
CA PRO A 49 -1.63 -7.27 -7.54
C PRO A 49 -1.92 -5.79 -7.84
N HIS A 50 -0.92 -4.93 -7.80
CA HIS A 50 -1.06 -3.50 -8.08
C HIS A 50 -1.34 -3.22 -9.57
N GLU A 51 -0.75 -3.99 -10.48
CA GLU A 51 -1.04 -3.90 -11.92
C GLU A 51 -2.47 -4.33 -12.23
N ARG A 52 -2.95 -5.42 -11.61
CA ARG A 52 -4.36 -5.84 -11.71
C ARG A 52 -5.31 -4.77 -11.19
N PHE A 53 -4.96 -4.13 -10.08
CA PHE A 53 -5.75 -3.03 -9.53
C PHE A 53 -5.82 -1.86 -10.50
N HIS A 54 -4.69 -1.43 -11.04
CA HIS A 54 -4.60 -0.35 -12.01
C HIS A 54 -5.44 -0.63 -13.27
N ALA A 55 -5.32 -1.83 -13.84
CA ALA A 55 -6.14 -2.24 -14.99
C ALA A 55 -7.65 -2.25 -14.66
N ALA A 56 -8.03 -2.64 -13.44
CA ALA A 56 -9.43 -2.61 -13.01
C ALA A 56 -9.96 -1.17 -12.85
N VAL A 57 -9.14 -0.25 -12.34
CA VAL A 57 -9.45 1.19 -12.26
C VAL A 57 -9.60 1.77 -13.66
N ALA A 58 -8.68 1.47 -14.57
CA ALA A 58 -8.76 1.92 -15.97
C ALA A 58 -10.01 1.38 -16.70
N ALA A 59 -10.32 0.10 -16.51
CA ALA A 59 -11.55 -0.48 -17.04
C ALA A 59 -12.81 0.22 -16.47
N TYR A 60 -12.75 0.68 -15.21
CA TYR A 60 -13.84 1.48 -14.63
C TYR A 60 -13.93 2.86 -15.26
N ALA A 61 -12.83 3.58 -15.38
CA ALA A 61 -12.77 4.91 -15.96
C ALA A 61 -13.28 4.91 -17.41
N ARG A 62 -12.79 3.98 -18.23
CA ARG A 62 -13.19 3.85 -19.65
C ARG A 62 -14.66 3.43 -19.82
N ALA A 63 -15.18 2.57 -18.92
CA ALA A 63 -16.60 2.20 -18.92
C ALA A 63 -17.53 3.31 -18.39
N ARG A 64 -16.99 4.34 -17.76
CA ARG A 64 -17.70 5.47 -17.16
C ARG A 64 -16.90 6.75 -17.34
N PRO A 65 -16.89 7.34 -18.53
CA PRO A 65 -16.25 8.62 -18.77
C PRO A 65 -16.72 9.66 -17.74
N GLY A 66 -15.76 10.42 -17.18
CA GLY A 66 -16.01 11.38 -16.11
C GLY A 66 -16.13 10.77 -14.70
N ALA A 67 -15.75 9.49 -14.51
CA ALA A 67 -15.63 8.93 -13.17
C ALA A 67 -14.49 9.62 -12.41
N VAL A 68 -14.79 10.13 -11.22
CA VAL A 68 -13.82 10.77 -10.32
C VAL A 68 -13.45 9.80 -9.20
N PHE A 69 -12.17 9.53 -9.01
CA PHE A 69 -11.69 8.63 -7.96
C PHE A 69 -11.37 9.41 -6.67
N CYS A 70 -11.52 8.72 -5.52
CA CYS A 70 -11.28 9.32 -4.20
C CYS A 70 -10.58 8.31 -3.28
N GLY A 71 -10.34 8.69 -2.02
CA GLY A 71 -9.77 7.82 -1.00
C GLY A 71 -8.45 7.16 -1.42
N GLU A 72 -8.26 5.89 -1.04
CA GLU A 72 -7.02 5.16 -1.36
C GLU A 72 -6.80 4.97 -2.87
N THR A 73 -7.86 4.96 -3.69
CA THR A 73 -7.71 4.88 -5.15
C THR A 73 -7.10 6.16 -5.71
N ALA A 74 -7.53 7.33 -5.25
CA ALA A 74 -6.91 8.61 -5.68
C ALA A 74 -5.43 8.65 -5.28
N VAL A 75 -5.11 8.31 -4.03
CA VAL A 75 -3.73 8.27 -3.52
C VAL A 75 -2.86 7.30 -4.33
N PHE A 76 -3.39 6.12 -4.67
CA PHE A 76 -2.71 5.15 -5.52
C PHE A 76 -2.43 5.71 -6.93
N LEU A 77 -3.40 6.38 -7.55
CA LEU A 77 -3.25 6.98 -8.88
C LEU A 77 -2.21 8.11 -8.89
N HIS A 78 -2.08 8.85 -7.78
CA HIS A 78 -1.01 9.84 -7.60
C HIS A 78 0.38 9.23 -7.32
N GLY A 79 0.51 7.90 -7.33
CA GLY A 79 1.80 7.22 -7.13
C GLY A 79 2.27 7.16 -5.68
N LEU A 80 1.45 7.56 -4.72
CA LEU A 80 1.79 7.44 -3.31
C LEU A 80 1.65 5.98 -2.81
N PRO A 81 2.47 5.56 -1.85
CA PRO A 81 2.44 4.19 -1.36
C PRO A 81 1.14 3.89 -0.62
N VAL A 82 0.62 2.69 -0.86
CA VAL A 82 -0.52 2.12 -0.15
C VAL A 82 -0.14 0.79 0.47
N VAL A 83 -0.75 0.43 1.60
CA VAL A 83 -0.54 -0.87 2.22
C VAL A 83 -1.24 -1.94 1.39
N LYS A 84 -0.45 -2.75 0.68
CA LYS A 84 -0.98 -3.72 -0.29
C LYS A 84 -1.83 -3.02 -1.36
N VAL A 85 -2.73 -3.75 -1.99
CA VAL A 85 -3.70 -3.18 -2.93
C VAL A 85 -4.88 -2.58 -2.15
N PRO A 86 -5.43 -1.40 -2.57
CA PRO A 86 -6.65 -0.89 -1.98
C PRO A 86 -7.79 -1.92 -2.00
N PRO A 87 -8.55 -2.10 -0.90
CA PRO A 87 -9.60 -3.12 -0.83
C PRO A 87 -10.84 -2.77 -1.64
N PHE A 88 -10.93 -1.54 -2.13
CA PHE A 88 -12.01 -1.01 -2.95
C PHE A 88 -11.47 -0.15 -4.08
N ILE A 89 -12.22 -0.06 -5.17
CA ILE A 89 -12.10 1.04 -6.13
C ILE A 89 -13.01 2.16 -5.59
N ASP A 90 -12.43 3.17 -4.97
CA ASP A 90 -13.15 4.28 -4.35
C ASP A 90 -13.49 5.35 -5.40
N VAL A 91 -14.77 5.67 -5.50
CA VAL A 91 -15.31 6.60 -6.51
C VAL A 91 -16.14 7.68 -5.84
N ALA A 92 -15.89 8.93 -6.18
CA ALA A 92 -16.63 10.08 -5.75
C ALA A 92 -17.95 10.20 -6.53
N VAL A 93 -19.04 10.53 -5.82
CA VAL A 93 -20.35 10.80 -6.41
C VAL A 93 -21.01 12.01 -5.73
N PRO A 94 -21.73 12.88 -6.48
CA PRO A 94 -22.30 14.10 -5.91
C PRO A 94 -23.55 13.84 -5.04
N SER A 95 -24.19 12.68 -5.19
CA SER A 95 -25.48 12.38 -4.56
C SER A 95 -25.41 11.21 -3.61
N THR A 96 -26.04 11.36 -2.43
CA THR A 96 -26.19 10.31 -1.41
C THR A 96 -27.00 9.11 -1.91
N ALA A 97 -27.92 9.29 -2.84
CA ALA A 97 -28.71 8.20 -3.45
C ALA A 97 -27.87 7.15 -4.19
N ARG A 98 -26.59 7.47 -4.46
CA ARG A 98 -25.68 6.57 -5.17
C ARG A 98 -24.60 5.94 -4.28
N LEU A 99 -24.64 6.16 -2.98
CA LEU A 99 -23.65 5.62 -2.04
C LEU A 99 -23.66 4.09 -1.96
N GLY A 100 -22.65 3.56 -1.30
CA GLY A 100 -22.51 2.15 -0.96
C GLY A 100 -21.59 1.38 -1.89
N THR A 101 -21.42 0.11 -1.55
CA THR A 101 -20.53 -0.81 -2.25
C THR A 101 -21.28 -1.56 -3.35
N ARG A 102 -20.63 -1.73 -4.49
CA ARG A 102 -21.10 -2.55 -5.61
C ARG A 102 -20.08 -3.65 -5.88
N PRO A 103 -20.52 -4.90 -6.01
CA PRO A 103 -19.61 -6.01 -6.30
C PRO A 103 -18.88 -5.80 -7.62
N SER A 104 -17.73 -6.44 -7.74
CA SER A 104 -17.01 -6.49 -9.01
C SER A 104 -17.87 -7.17 -10.07
N THR A 105 -17.81 -6.69 -11.31
CA THR A 105 -18.45 -7.30 -12.47
C THR A 105 -17.48 -8.24 -13.21
N PHE A 106 -16.41 -8.62 -12.57
CA PHE A 106 -15.43 -9.57 -13.08
C PHE A 106 -16.08 -10.88 -13.48
N ALA A 107 -15.69 -11.39 -14.61
CA ALA A 107 -16.22 -12.66 -15.09
C ALA A 107 -15.15 -13.42 -15.88
N VAL A 108 -15.22 -14.73 -15.75
CA VAL A 108 -14.42 -15.69 -16.50
C VAL A 108 -15.38 -16.67 -17.16
N ARG A 109 -15.10 -17.09 -18.37
CA ARG A 109 -15.82 -18.15 -19.09
C ARG A 109 -14.84 -19.23 -19.55
N GLY A 110 -15.37 -20.33 -20.06
CA GLY A 110 -14.56 -21.49 -20.42
C GLY A 110 -14.10 -22.30 -19.17
N GLY A 111 -14.03 -23.60 -19.28
CA GLY A 111 -13.66 -24.49 -18.18
C GLY A 111 -12.16 -24.69 -17.98
N SER A 112 -11.32 -23.79 -18.52
CA SER A 112 -9.85 -23.91 -18.46
C SER A 112 -9.33 -23.78 -17.02
N GLU A 113 -8.20 -24.41 -16.71
CA GLU A 113 -7.54 -24.28 -15.43
C GLU A 113 -7.12 -22.82 -15.16
N ALA A 114 -6.58 -22.14 -16.18
CA ALA A 114 -6.24 -20.73 -16.10
C ALA A 114 -7.46 -19.86 -15.73
N GLY A 115 -8.62 -20.13 -16.33
CA GLY A 115 -9.87 -19.46 -15.99
C GLY A 115 -10.27 -19.68 -14.54
N ARG A 116 -10.19 -20.90 -14.03
CA ARG A 116 -10.46 -21.20 -12.60
C ARG A 116 -9.50 -20.49 -11.66
N ARG A 117 -8.21 -20.44 -12.00
CA ARG A 117 -7.21 -19.68 -11.23
C ARG A 117 -7.52 -18.18 -11.22
N ALA A 118 -7.93 -17.61 -12.36
CA ALA A 118 -8.28 -16.20 -12.46
C ALA A 118 -9.49 -15.81 -11.58
N LEU A 119 -10.44 -16.71 -11.36
CA LEU A 119 -11.57 -16.48 -10.43
C LEU A 119 -11.14 -16.24 -8.98
N ASN A 120 -9.95 -16.71 -8.58
CA ASN A 120 -9.41 -16.51 -7.24
C ASN A 120 -8.75 -15.13 -7.07
N THR A 121 -8.65 -14.33 -8.14
CA THR A 121 -8.01 -13.02 -8.14
C THR A 121 -8.92 -11.93 -8.72
N PRO A 122 -10.20 -11.82 -8.30
CA PRO A 122 -11.09 -10.80 -8.83
C PRO A 122 -10.59 -9.39 -8.43
N PRO A 123 -10.84 -8.37 -9.26
CA PRO A 123 -10.61 -6.99 -8.85
C PRO A 123 -11.52 -6.62 -7.68
N PRO A 124 -11.12 -5.62 -6.85
CA PRO A 124 -11.92 -5.18 -5.72
C PRO A 124 -13.30 -4.66 -6.13
N PRO A 125 -14.27 -4.71 -5.21
CA PRO A 125 -15.56 -4.06 -5.39
C PRO A 125 -15.41 -2.53 -5.47
N VAL A 126 -16.41 -1.89 -6.05
CA VAL A 126 -16.46 -0.43 -6.16
C VAL A 126 -17.20 0.15 -4.97
N ARG A 127 -16.59 1.07 -4.25
CA ARG A 127 -17.20 1.80 -3.15
C ARG A 127 -17.39 3.25 -3.54
N ARG A 128 -18.60 3.81 -3.28
CA ARG A 128 -18.98 5.15 -3.67
C ARG A 128 -19.10 6.04 -2.45
N HIS A 129 -18.43 7.19 -2.52
CA HIS A 129 -18.40 8.21 -1.48
C HIS A 129 -19.03 9.49 -1.99
N ARG A 130 -19.70 10.22 -1.10
CA ARG A 130 -20.23 11.55 -1.44
C ARG A 130 -19.09 12.57 -1.42
N HIS A 131 -18.91 13.26 -2.53
CA HIS A 131 -18.01 14.40 -2.65
C HIS A 131 -18.68 15.52 -3.45
N ASP A 132 -18.25 16.74 -3.17
CA ASP A 132 -18.44 17.84 -4.10
C ASP A 132 -17.42 17.64 -5.23
N LEU A 133 -17.90 17.70 -6.47
CA LEU A 133 -17.09 17.49 -7.67
C LEU A 133 -16.80 18.81 -8.41
N THR A 134 -16.81 19.93 -7.68
CA THR A 134 -16.46 21.25 -8.23
C THR A 134 -14.96 21.40 -8.46
N ASP A 135 -14.15 20.68 -7.71
CA ASP A 135 -12.70 20.63 -7.85
C ASP A 135 -12.27 19.19 -8.16
N VAL A 136 -11.71 19.00 -9.34
CA VAL A 136 -11.27 17.69 -9.87
C VAL A 136 -9.88 17.86 -10.47
N GLN A 137 -8.97 16.94 -10.15
CA GLN A 137 -7.62 16.90 -10.67
C GLN A 137 -7.46 15.80 -11.71
N ASP A 138 -6.72 16.09 -12.77
CA ASP A 138 -6.34 15.10 -13.79
C ASP A 138 -5.02 14.42 -13.40
N VAL A 139 -5.00 13.10 -13.43
CA VAL A 139 -3.82 12.26 -13.18
C VAL A 139 -3.70 11.26 -14.32
N GLY A 140 -2.91 11.61 -15.32
CA GLY A 140 -2.85 10.83 -16.56
C GLY A 140 -4.22 10.76 -17.25
N GLU A 141 -4.75 9.56 -17.47
CA GLU A 141 -6.08 9.36 -18.05
C GLU A 141 -7.23 9.39 -17.01
N PHE A 142 -6.93 9.64 -15.74
CA PHE A 142 -7.88 9.53 -14.63
C PHE A 142 -8.24 10.89 -14.07
N HIS A 143 -9.45 10.99 -13.50
CA HIS A 143 -9.89 12.14 -12.72
C HIS A 143 -9.97 11.74 -11.25
N THR A 144 -9.44 12.58 -10.37
CA THR A 144 -9.45 12.37 -8.91
C THR A 144 -10.02 13.59 -8.19
N ILE A 145 -10.51 13.41 -6.96
CA ILE A 145 -10.64 14.55 -6.04
C ILE A 145 -9.23 15.11 -5.77
N PRO A 146 -9.09 16.35 -5.30
CA PRO A 146 -7.78 16.91 -4.97
C PRO A 146 -7.00 15.97 -4.04
N LEU A 147 -5.71 15.78 -4.32
CA LEU A 147 -4.85 14.89 -3.54
C LEU A 147 -4.87 15.25 -2.05
N ILE A 148 -4.83 16.55 -1.73
CA ILE A 148 -4.87 17.03 -0.35
C ILE A 148 -6.15 16.60 0.38
N THR A 149 -7.30 16.64 -0.29
CA THR A 149 -8.58 16.18 0.25
C THR A 149 -8.56 14.67 0.48
N ALA A 150 -8.08 13.89 -0.49
CA ALA A 150 -7.95 12.43 -0.35
C ALA A 150 -7.03 12.04 0.81
N LEU A 151 -5.91 12.74 0.97
CA LEU A 151 -4.97 12.54 2.08
C LEU A 151 -5.63 12.85 3.43
N THR A 152 -6.24 14.03 3.55
CA THR A 152 -6.90 14.49 4.79
C THR A 152 -7.98 13.50 5.24
N GLU A 153 -8.76 12.96 4.33
CA GLU A 153 -9.77 11.94 4.63
C GLU A 153 -9.15 10.63 5.13
N ILE A 154 -8.07 10.17 4.49
CA ILE A 154 -7.37 8.95 4.91
C ILE A 154 -6.75 9.12 6.29
N LEU A 155 -6.12 10.27 6.57
CA LEU A 155 -5.54 10.56 7.88
C LEU A 155 -6.63 10.64 8.96
N ALA A 156 -7.78 11.21 8.65
CA ALA A 156 -8.89 11.40 9.59
C ALA A 156 -9.67 10.12 9.88
N ALA A 157 -9.96 9.30 8.87
CA ALA A 157 -10.89 8.17 8.96
C ALA A 157 -10.35 6.83 8.47
N GLY A 158 -9.19 6.80 7.81
CA GLY A 158 -8.55 5.57 7.34
C GLY A 158 -8.06 4.66 8.47
N ARG A 159 -7.78 3.39 8.19
CA ARG A 159 -7.13 2.50 9.15
C ARG A 159 -5.75 3.07 9.51
N PHE A 160 -5.40 3.08 10.80
CA PHE A 160 -4.21 3.78 11.31
C PHE A 160 -2.92 3.44 10.55
N ALA A 161 -2.63 2.16 10.36
CA ALA A 161 -1.44 1.74 9.64
C ALA A 161 -1.44 2.19 8.16
N ARG A 162 -2.61 2.20 7.51
CA ARG A 162 -2.75 2.70 6.13
C ARG A 162 -2.57 4.21 6.07
N ALA A 163 -3.16 4.93 7.00
CA ALA A 163 -3.02 6.38 7.10
C ALA A 163 -1.55 6.79 7.33
N LEU A 164 -0.84 6.11 8.24
CA LEU A 164 0.57 6.37 8.49
C LEU A 164 1.44 6.04 7.27
N THR A 165 1.16 4.95 6.55
CA THR A 165 1.88 4.59 5.31
C THR A 165 1.77 5.68 4.25
N VAL A 166 0.56 6.21 4.07
CA VAL A 166 0.32 7.29 3.10
C VAL A 166 1.03 8.58 3.54
N ALA A 167 0.98 8.91 4.84
CA ALA A 167 1.64 10.09 5.40
C ALA A 167 3.17 10.02 5.29
N ASP A 168 3.78 8.87 5.60
CA ASP A 168 5.23 8.63 5.43
C ASP A 168 5.62 8.77 3.95
N GLY A 169 4.83 8.18 3.05
CA GLY A 169 5.06 8.25 1.61
C GLY A 169 4.94 9.67 1.05
N MET A 170 3.99 10.45 1.53
CA MET A 170 3.85 11.86 1.17
C MET A 170 5.10 12.64 1.57
N LEU A 171 5.56 12.50 2.82
CA LEU A 171 6.78 13.19 3.27
C LEU A 171 8.01 12.80 2.46
N ARG A 172 8.14 11.54 2.09
CA ARG A 172 9.25 11.06 1.26
C ARG A 172 9.17 11.63 -0.16
N ALA A 173 8.00 11.66 -0.76
CA ALA A 173 7.80 12.24 -2.10
C ALA A 173 8.05 13.75 -2.09
N SER A 174 7.66 14.47 -1.04
CA SER A 174 7.88 15.92 -0.90
C SER A 174 9.35 16.30 -0.78
N THR A 175 10.23 15.38 -0.40
CA THR A 175 11.69 15.63 -0.40
C THR A 175 12.30 15.52 -1.80
N ALA A 176 11.64 14.82 -2.73
CA ALA A 176 12.12 14.59 -4.09
C ALA A 176 11.48 15.54 -5.12
N GLU A 177 10.17 15.74 -5.02
CA GLU A 177 9.39 16.64 -5.89
C GLU A 177 8.23 17.19 -5.03
N SER A 178 8.04 18.50 -5.00
CA SER A 178 7.05 19.17 -4.13
C SER A 178 5.61 18.82 -4.54
N LEU A 179 5.13 17.62 -4.15
CA LEU A 179 3.75 17.19 -4.43
C LEU A 179 2.73 17.92 -3.56
N LEU A 180 3.09 18.27 -2.31
CA LEU A 180 2.25 19.00 -1.35
C LEU A 180 3.13 19.58 -0.25
N GLU A 181 2.80 20.77 0.22
CA GLU A 181 3.47 21.37 1.37
C GLU A 181 2.76 21.01 2.67
N LEU A 182 3.55 20.71 3.74
CA LEU A 182 3.02 20.44 5.07
C LEU A 182 2.04 21.51 5.60
N PRO A 183 2.29 22.83 5.40
CA PRO A 183 1.36 23.88 5.80
C PRO A 183 -0.02 23.77 5.17
N GLU A 184 -0.10 23.35 3.90
CA GLU A 184 -1.37 23.16 3.20
C GLU A 184 -2.16 21.99 3.82
N LEU A 185 -1.49 20.86 4.10
CA LEU A 185 -2.10 19.72 4.76
C LEU A 185 -2.62 20.09 6.16
N VAL A 186 -1.83 20.85 6.94
CA VAL A 186 -2.25 21.32 8.27
C VAL A 186 -3.46 22.24 8.16
N SER A 187 -3.49 23.16 7.17
CA SER A 187 -4.63 24.03 6.91
C SER A 187 -5.89 23.23 6.59
N GLU A 188 -5.78 22.23 5.70
CA GLU A 188 -6.91 21.36 5.32
C GLU A 188 -7.40 20.50 6.49
N MET A 189 -6.50 19.96 7.31
CA MET A 189 -6.88 19.26 8.55
C MET A 189 -7.66 20.16 9.51
N GLY A 190 -7.38 21.46 9.55
CA GLY A 190 -8.13 22.44 10.31
C GLY A 190 -9.61 22.55 9.92
N GLN A 191 -9.95 22.22 8.67
CA GLN A 191 -11.31 22.22 8.13
C GLN A 191 -12.15 21.00 8.58
N ILE A 192 -11.53 19.99 9.19
CA ILE A 192 -12.23 18.78 9.64
C ILE A 192 -13.22 19.15 10.77
N ARG A 193 -14.52 19.01 10.48
CA ARG A 193 -15.61 19.40 11.41
C ARG A 193 -15.65 18.55 12.69
N HIS A 194 -15.38 17.23 12.56
CA HIS A 194 -15.44 16.32 13.71
C HIS A 194 -14.11 16.32 14.48
N GLY A 195 -14.13 16.82 15.71
CA GLY A 195 -12.92 16.96 16.53
C GLY A 195 -12.15 15.66 16.78
N SER A 196 -12.82 14.50 16.83
CA SER A 196 -12.15 13.20 16.91
C SER A 196 -11.36 12.86 15.64
N HIS A 197 -11.93 13.10 14.47
CA HIS A 197 -11.27 12.90 13.18
C HIS A 197 -10.08 13.85 13.00
N ARG A 198 -10.25 15.12 13.40
CA ARG A 198 -9.16 16.10 13.35
C ARG A 198 -8.00 15.67 14.26
N ARG A 199 -8.25 15.35 15.53
CA ARG A 199 -7.19 14.85 16.44
C ARG A 199 -6.50 13.61 15.91
N ARG A 200 -7.23 12.72 15.24
CA ARG A 200 -6.65 11.54 14.61
C ARG A 200 -5.73 11.91 13.45
N ALA A 201 -6.15 12.81 12.56
CA ALA A 201 -5.34 13.29 11.45
C ALA A 201 -4.05 13.97 11.97
N GLU A 202 -4.18 14.83 12.98
CA GLU A 202 -3.07 15.48 13.65
C GLU A 202 -2.07 14.46 14.26
N LEU A 203 -2.58 13.41 14.92
CA LEU A 203 -1.75 12.33 15.46
C LEU A 203 -0.99 11.61 14.35
N VAL A 204 -1.66 11.18 13.28
CA VAL A 204 -1.02 10.49 12.15
C VAL A 204 0.05 11.38 11.52
N ALA A 205 -0.26 12.66 11.28
CA ALA A 205 0.68 13.64 10.72
C ALA A 205 1.90 13.86 11.64
N SER A 206 1.71 13.92 12.95
CA SER A 206 2.82 14.08 13.92
C SER A 206 3.78 12.87 13.94
N LEU A 207 3.28 11.70 13.61
CA LEU A 207 4.03 10.44 13.56
C LEU A 207 4.68 10.18 12.18
N ALA A 208 4.32 10.93 11.15
CA ALA A 208 4.84 10.73 9.81
C ALA A 208 6.35 10.97 9.73
N ARG A 209 7.07 10.12 9.01
CA ARG A 209 8.53 10.18 8.84
C ARG A 209 8.91 9.82 7.40
N ALA A 210 9.69 10.65 6.74
CA ALA A 210 10.22 10.39 5.39
C ALA A 210 11.18 9.20 5.34
N GLY A 211 11.78 8.82 6.48
CA GLY A 211 12.73 7.72 6.57
C GLY A 211 12.12 6.31 6.49
N ALA A 212 10.79 6.17 6.50
CA ALA A 212 10.16 4.88 6.21
C ALA A 212 10.14 4.66 4.68
N GLU A 213 11.00 3.77 4.19
CA GLU A 213 11.23 3.59 2.74
C GLU A 213 10.23 2.64 2.08
N SER A 214 9.49 1.87 2.87
CA SER A 214 8.50 0.92 2.36
C SER A 214 7.18 0.95 3.15
N PRO A 215 6.06 0.49 2.54
CA PRO A 215 4.80 0.30 3.25
C PRO A 215 4.92 -0.63 4.46
N GLY A 216 5.77 -1.65 4.39
CA GLY A 216 5.99 -2.59 5.50
C GLY A 216 6.67 -1.95 6.70
N GLU A 217 7.61 -1.03 6.45
CA GLU A 217 8.23 -0.23 7.52
C GLU A 217 7.20 0.70 8.18
N SER A 218 6.37 1.38 7.40
CA SER A 218 5.31 2.24 7.93
C SER A 218 4.28 1.46 8.76
N VAL A 219 3.87 0.26 8.31
CA VAL A 219 2.98 -0.64 9.09
C VAL A 219 3.66 -1.11 10.37
N SER A 220 4.95 -1.45 10.32
CA SER A 220 5.73 -1.82 11.50
C SER A 220 5.74 -0.69 12.53
N ARG A 221 6.01 0.56 12.11
CA ARG A 221 5.97 1.74 12.96
C ARG A 221 4.59 1.97 13.58
N ALA A 222 3.55 1.82 12.76
CA ALA A 222 2.17 1.94 13.25
C ALA A 222 1.88 0.92 14.36
N LEU A 223 2.27 -0.33 14.18
CA LEU A 223 2.09 -1.37 15.19
C LEU A 223 2.95 -1.12 16.44
N MET A 224 4.21 -0.69 16.28
CA MET A 224 5.07 -0.29 17.40
C MET A 224 4.43 0.81 18.23
N HIS A 225 3.93 1.85 17.57
CA HIS A 225 3.21 2.95 18.23
C HIS A 225 1.96 2.44 18.98
N LEU A 226 1.13 1.63 18.33
CA LEU A 226 -0.09 1.05 18.92
C LEU A 226 0.20 0.15 20.13
N PHE A 227 1.35 -0.53 20.12
CA PHE A 227 1.79 -1.36 21.24
C PHE A 227 2.57 -0.58 22.32
N GLY A 228 2.81 0.72 22.10
CA GLY A 228 3.51 1.58 23.05
C GLY A 228 5.00 1.33 23.15
N PHE A 229 5.62 0.77 22.12
CA PHE A 229 7.08 0.65 22.04
C PHE A 229 7.73 2.02 21.81
N PRO A 230 8.99 2.21 22.22
CA PRO A 230 9.76 3.40 21.89
C PRO A 230 9.79 3.64 20.38
N GLU A 231 9.73 4.91 19.96
CA GLU A 231 9.87 5.27 18.56
C GLU A 231 11.29 4.90 18.09
N PRO A 232 11.42 4.16 16.96
CA PRO A 232 12.73 3.82 16.43
C PRO A 232 13.37 5.00 15.69
N VAL A 233 14.68 5.05 15.66
CA VAL A 233 15.46 5.80 14.69
C VAL A 233 15.43 5.02 13.38
N LEU A 234 15.06 5.69 12.27
CA LEU A 234 14.95 5.05 10.96
C LEU A 234 16.25 5.19 10.19
N GLN A 235 16.55 4.17 9.39
CA GLN A 235 17.64 4.16 8.42
C GLN A 235 19.01 4.51 9.03
N ARG A 236 19.29 3.94 10.23
CA ARG A 236 20.53 4.19 10.96
C ARG A 236 21.73 3.51 10.29
N GLU A 237 22.79 4.28 10.02
CA GLU A 237 24.08 3.74 9.64
C GLU A 237 24.84 3.22 10.86
N HIS A 238 25.47 2.03 10.71
CA HIS A 238 26.34 1.43 11.70
C HIS A 238 27.76 1.36 11.15
N ARG A 239 28.75 1.64 12.01
CA ARG A 239 30.17 1.65 11.67
C ARG A 239 30.97 0.91 12.74
N ASP A 240 31.99 0.20 12.33
CA ASP A 240 32.97 -0.44 13.20
C ASP A 240 34.40 -0.04 12.80
N GLY A 241 35.41 -0.70 13.38
CA GLY A 241 36.82 -0.44 13.07
C GLY A 241 37.22 -0.75 11.61
N GLN A 242 36.38 -1.45 10.85
CA GLN A 242 36.58 -1.77 9.43
C GLN A 242 35.80 -0.80 8.50
N GLY A 243 35.07 0.16 9.06
CA GLY A 243 34.28 1.15 8.32
C GLY A 243 32.79 0.89 8.36
N LEU A 244 32.06 1.29 7.32
CA LEU A 244 30.60 1.12 7.23
C LEU A 244 30.22 -0.36 7.29
N VAL A 245 29.35 -0.72 8.23
CA VAL A 245 28.72 -2.06 8.34
C VAL A 245 27.51 -2.14 7.42
N GLY A 246 26.69 -1.10 7.45
CA GLY A 246 25.47 -0.98 6.68
C GLY A 246 24.44 -0.10 7.38
N ARG A 247 23.25 -0.03 6.78
CA ARG A 247 22.11 0.71 7.29
C ARG A 247 21.03 -0.28 7.73
N THR A 248 20.37 -0.02 8.85
CA THR A 248 19.22 -0.81 9.33
C THR A 248 17.94 0.01 9.28
N ASP A 249 16.81 -0.62 8.96
CA ASP A 249 15.53 0.07 8.84
C ASP A 249 15.11 0.74 10.15
N PHE A 250 15.40 0.06 11.26
CA PHE A 250 15.04 0.49 12.61
C PHE A 250 16.23 0.31 13.56
N ALA A 251 16.39 1.26 14.48
CA ALA A 251 17.32 1.14 15.60
C ALA A 251 16.74 1.82 16.83
N TRP A 252 17.07 1.33 18.03
CA TRP A 252 16.59 1.92 19.27
C TRP A 252 17.75 2.20 20.21
N ASP A 253 17.78 3.39 20.81
CA ASP A 253 18.75 3.82 21.81
C ASP A 253 18.29 3.38 23.22
N VAL A 254 17.94 2.11 23.37
CA VAL A 254 17.54 1.49 24.63
C VAL A 254 18.23 0.16 24.77
N ALA A 255 18.86 -0.12 25.94
CA ALA A 255 19.56 -1.38 26.15
C ALA A 255 18.64 -2.57 25.88
N PRO A 256 19.07 -3.57 25.10
CA PRO A 256 20.43 -3.85 24.59
C PRO A 256 20.74 -3.23 23.19
N ASP A 257 20.22 -2.08 22.84
CA ASP A 257 20.39 -1.37 21.56
C ASP A 257 20.03 -2.24 20.33
N PRO A 258 18.84 -2.84 20.29
CA PRO A 258 18.45 -3.71 19.18
C PRO A 258 18.31 -2.92 17.88
N VAL A 259 18.51 -3.62 16.78
CA VAL A 259 18.21 -3.13 15.44
C VAL A 259 17.14 -4.00 14.79
N GLY A 260 16.38 -3.44 13.88
CA GLY A 260 15.28 -4.11 13.20
C GLY A 260 15.36 -3.98 11.69
N GLU A 261 14.93 -5.01 10.99
CA GLU A 261 14.86 -5.06 9.54
C GLU A 261 13.51 -5.64 9.10
N PHE A 262 12.85 -4.95 8.20
CA PHE A 262 11.64 -5.44 7.58
C PHE A 262 11.98 -6.17 6.28
N ASP A 263 11.90 -7.49 6.29
CA ASP A 263 12.04 -8.30 5.09
C ASP A 263 10.73 -8.24 4.28
N GLY A 264 10.71 -7.42 3.24
CA GLY A 264 9.61 -7.34 2.29
C GLY A 264 9.34 -8.72 1.65
N TRP A 265 8.68 -8.75 0.49
CA TRP A 265 8.36 -10.00 -0.22
C TRP A 265 9.62 -10.71 -0.78
N GLY A 266 10.58 -11.05 0.11
CA GLY A 266 11.92 -11.50 -0.19
C GLY A 266 12.09 -12.77 -1.04
N LYS A 267 11.03 -13.43 -1.51
CA LYS A 267 11.14 -14.61 -2.39
C LYS A 267 10.91 -14.32 -3.87
N TYR A 268 10.19 -13.26 -4.21
CA TYR A 268 9.91 -12.91 -5.61
C TYR A 268 10.90 -11.88 -6.18
N PHE A 269 11.52 -11.05 -5.33
CA PHE A 269 12.49 -10.02 -5.74
C PHE A 269 13.95 -10.46 -5.71
N GLN A 270 14.30 -11.59 -5.09
CA GLN A 270 15.69 -12.02 -5.01
C GLN A 270 16.31 -12.34 -6.38
N GLN A 271 15.52 -12.76 -7.36
CA GLN A 271 16.04 -13.02 -8.71
C GLN A 271 16.29 -11.75 -9.54
N GLU A 272 15.52 -10.68 -9.31
CA GLU A 272 15.71 -9.40 -10.04
C GLU A 272 16.73 -8.48 -9.34
N LEU A 273 16.86 -8.54 -8.01
CA LEU A 273 17.80 -7.72 -7.24
C LEU A 273 19.25 -8.23 -7.26
N THR A 274 19.47 -9.49 -7.60
CA THR A 274 20.86 -10.03 -7.64
C THR A 274 21.67 -9.53 -8.83
N GLY A 275 21.03 -8.86 -9.82
CA GLY A 275 21.77 -8.28 -10.96
C GLY A 275 22.75 -9.25 -11.65
N GLY A 276 22.55 -10.57 -11.52
CA GLY A 276 23.44 -11.59 -12.00
C GLY A 276 24.53 -12.04 -11.00
N GLU A 277 24.56 -11.50 -9.76
CA GLU A 277 25.44 -11.99 -8.71
C GLU A 277 25.08 -13.41 -8.25
N ASP A 278 26.10 -14.21 -7.85
CA ASP A 278 25.86 -15.53 -7.25
C ASP A 278 25.04 -15.38 -5.95
N PRO A 279 23.88 -16.03 -5.83
CA PRO A 279 23.06 -16.00 -4.61
C PRO A 279 23.84 -16.37 -3.34
N ARG A 280 24.87 -17.23 -3.47
CA ARG A 280 25.75 -17.60 -2.36
C ARG A 280 26.63 -16.45 -1.87
N GLU A 281 27.10 -15.61 -2.78
CA GLU A 281 27.89 -14.43 -2.43
C GLU A 281 27.02 -13.37 -1.74
N VAL A 282 25.81 -13.14 -2.25
CA VAL A 282 24.82 -12.24 -1.59
C VAL A 282 24.54 -12.71 -0.17
N MET A 283 24.27 -14.01 0.03
CA MET A 283 24.01 -14.59 1.34
C MET A 283 25.22 -14.49 2.28
N ARG A 284 26.45 -14.70 1.76
CA ARG A 284 27.68 -14.56 2.55
C ARG A 284 27.95 -13.12 2.98
N ARG A 285 27.66 -12.16 2.10
CA ARG A 285 27.77 -10.72 2.40
C ARG A 285 26.81 -10.32 3.49
N GLU A 286 25.55 -10.76 3.38
CA GLU A 286 24.53 -10.49 4.39
C GLU A 286 24.87 -11.11 5.74
N LYS A 287 25.35 -12.36 5.75
CA LYS A 287 25.77 -13.01 7.00
C LYS A 287 26.96 -12.31 7.64
N ARG A 288 27.92 -11.84 6.85
CA ARG A 288 29.04 -11.02 7.36
C ARG A 288 28.55 -9.71 7.97
N ARG A 289 27.60 -9.02 7.30
CA ARG A 289 26.98 -7.79 7.80
C ARG A 289 26.30 -8.03 9.16
N GLU A 290 25.47 -9.05 9.25
CA GLU A 290 24.79 -9.44 10.49
C GLU A 290 25.76 -9.73 11.62
N ASN A 291 26.82 -10.52 11.36
CA ASN A 291 27.84 -10.83 12.36
C ASN A 291 28.56 -9.57 12.87
N ARG A 292 28.80 -8.58 12.00
CA ARG A 292 29.39 -7.29 12.40
C ARG A 292 28.46 -6.48 13.29
N LEU A 293 27.14 -6.45 13.00
CA LEU A 293 26.15 -5.81 13.87
C LEU A 293 26.09 -6.48 15.25
N LEU A 294 26.09 -7.82 15.29
CA LEU A 294 26.13 -8.57 16.55
C LEU A 294 27.42 -8.32 17.36
N ALA A 295 28.57 -8.19 16.66
CA ALA A 295 29.84 -7.87 17.31
C ALA A 295 29.86 -6.43 17.89
N LEU A 296 29.07 -5.51 17.36
CA LEU A 296 28.83 -4.19 17.94
C LEU A 296 27.87 -4.22 19.15
N GLY A 297 27.30 -5.38 19.46
CA GLY A 297 26.35 -5.53 20.56
C GLY A 297 24.89 -5.31 20.19
N HIS A 298 24.58 -5.19 18.90
CA HIS A 298 23.21 -4.97 18.42
C HIS A 298 22.49 -6.30 18.14
N PRO A 299 21.50 -6.72 18.94
CA PRO A 299 20.60 -7.80 18.57
C PRO A 299 19.83 -7.43 17.28
N VAL A 300 19.85 -8.31 16.29
CA VAL A 300 19.18 -8.09 15.01
C VAL A 300 17.80 -8.75 15.01
N LEU A 301 16.76 -7.96 14.88
CA LEU A 301 15.37 -8.40 14.79
C LEU A 301 14.93 -8.35 13.34
N ARG A 302 14.35 -9.43 12.83
CA ARG A 302 13.80 -9.48 11.47
C ARG A 302 12.35 -9.91 11.49
N TRP A 303 11.55 -9.29 10.66
CA TRP A 303 10.14 -9.64 10.47
C TRP A 303 9.68 -9.34 9.04
N ASN A 304 8.58 -9.94 8.68
CA ASN A 304 8.00 -9.83 7.34
C ASN A 304 6.48 -9.57 7.41
N TRP A 305 5.82 -9.55 6.26
CA TRP A 305 4.37 -9.34 6.18
C TRP A 305 3.56 -10.34 6.99
N ALA A 306 3.97 -11.62 7.05
CA ALA A 306 3.24 -12.62 7.81
C ALA A 306 3.29 -12.36 9.33
N ASP A 307 4.37 -11.75 9.82
CA ASP A 307 4.47 -11.28 11.20
C ASP A 307 3.54 -10.10 11.46
N LEU A 308 3.52 -9.10 10.55
CA LEU A 308 2.65 -7.92 10.67
C LEU A 308 1.16 -8.25 10.57
N GLU A 309 0.80 -9.32 9.87
CA GLU A 309 -0.56 -9.85 9.82
C GLU A 309 -1.00 -10.50 11.14
N ARG A 310 -0.07 -10.82 12.02
CA ARG A 310 -0.27 -11.36 13.37
C ARG A 310 0.33 -10.42 14.42
N PRO A 311 -0.34 -9.29 14.72
CA PRO A 311 0.25 -8.22 15.53
C PRO A 311 0.75 -8.65 16.90
N GLU A 312 0.10 -9.62 17.55
CA GLU A 312 0.57 -10.12 18.84
C GLU A 312 1.85 -10.95 18.72
N ALA A 313 2.05 -11.68 17.61
CA ALA A 313 3.31 -12.37 17.33
C ALA A 313 4.43 -11.36 17.05
N PHE A 314 4.13 -10.31 16.29
CA PHE A 314 5.07 -9.20 16.07
C PHE A 314 5.46 -8.52 17.39
N ARG A 315 4.47 -8.24 18.26
CA ARG A 315 4.70 -7.69 19.60
C ARG A 315 5.60 -8.58 20.44
N ALA A 316 5.35 -9.90 20.48
CA ALA A 316 6.18 -10.86 21.21
C ALA A 316 7.63 -10.84 20.72
N ARG A 317 7.84 -10.83 19.40
CA ARG A 317 9.18 -10.74 18.79
C ARG A 317 9.96 -9.50 19.23
N LEU A 318 9.30 -8.34 19.29
CA LEU A 318 9.95 -7.10 19.76
C LEU A 318 10.35 -7.21 21.24
N ILE A 319 9.50 -7.84 22.07
CA ILE A 319 9.80 -8.08 23.50
C ILE A 319 10.96 -9.05 23.67
N GLU A 320 11.00 -10.14 22.90
CA GLU A 320 12.12 -11.11 22.89
C GLU A 320 13.43 -10.44 22.48
N GLY A 321 13.37 -9.47 21.56
CA GLY A 321 14.52 -8.65 21.16
C GLY A 321 14.96 -7.61 22.19
N GLY A 322 14.36 -7.58 23.37
CA GLY A 322 14.74 -6.66 24.45
C GLY A 322 13.93 -5.38 24.56
N LEU A 323 13.05 -5.08 23.59
CA LEU A 323 12.20 -3.89 23.68
C LEU A 323 11.11 -4.06 24.74
N ARG A 324 10.77 -2.96 25.39
CA ARG A 324 9.69 -2.94 26.40
C ARG A 324 8.69 -1.84 26.05
N PRO A 325 7.40 -2.16 25.98
CA PRO A 325 6.38 -1.14 25.81
C PRO A 325 6.29 -0.27 27.07
N SER A 326 6.16 1.03 26.91
CA SER A 326 5.86 1.94 28.03
C SER A 326 4.45 1.65 28.53
N SER A 327 4.31 1.50 29.85
CA SER A 327 3.03 1.24 30.48
C SER A 327 2.12 2.48 30.43
N SER A 328 0.87 2.27 30.10
CA SER A 328 -0.33 2.88 30.66
C SER A 328 -1.11 3.98 29.96
N ARG A 329 -0.74 4.65 28.89
CA ARG A 329 -1.64 5.67 28.29
C ARG A 329 -2.34 5.31 26.97
N LEU A 330 -1.85 4.31 26.27
CA LEU A 330 -2.33 3.95 24.91
C LEU A 330 -3.41 2.86 24.88
N LEU A 331 -3.76 2.24 26.03
CA LEU A 331 -4.67 1.10 26.07
C LEU A 331 -6.10 1.42 25.59
N VAL A 332 -6.59 2.64 25.77
CA VAL A 332 -7.97 3.01 25.39
C VAL A 332 -8.09 3.37 23.90
N GLU A 333 -7.13 4.09 23.35
CA GLU A 333 -7.05 4.32 21.89
C GLU A 333 -6.71 3.05 21.14
N ARG A 334 -5.85 2.22 21.71
CA ARG A 334 -5.44 0.92 21.23
C ARG A 334 -6.61 -0.03 20.97
N SER A 335 -7.56 -0.15 21.90
CA SER A 335 -8.74 -1.01 21.74
C SER A 335 -9.64 -0.55 20.58
N ARG A 336 -9.77 0.76 20.35
CA ARG A 336 -10.51 1.31 19.22
C ARG A 336 -9.80 1.05 17.89
N LEU A 337 -8.48 1.25 17.82
CA LEU A 337 -7.70 1.12 16.59
C LEU A 337 -7.45 -0.36 16.19
N LEU A 338 -7.44 -1.29 17.16
CA LEU A 338 -7.40 -2.72 16.91
C LEU A 338 -8.77 -3.32 16.59
N ALA A 339 -9.86 -2.77 17.13
CA ALA A 339 -11.23 -3.18 16.81
C ALA A 339 -11.64 -2.86 15.36
N GLU A 340 -10.95 -1.94 14.68
CA GLU A 340 -11.12 -1.67 13.25
C GLU A 340 -10.70 -2.88 12.35
N LYS A 341 -10.23 -3.98 12.95
CA LYS A 341 -9.90 -5.23 12.22
C LYS A 341 -11.10 -6.11 11.90
N SER A 342 -12.25 -5.89 12.54
CA SER A 342 -13.39 -6.81 12.49
C SER A 342 -14.60 -6.28 11.70
N ALA A 343 -14.46 -5.17 10.99
CA ALA A 343 -15.55 -4.61 10.19
C ALA A 343 -15.18 -4.49 8.72
#